data_10584fafdb4602c5086ce272261fd593
#
_entry.id   10584fafdb4602c5086ce272261fd593
#
_cell.length_a   1.000
_cell.length_b   1.000
_cell.length_c   1.000
_cell.angle_alpha   90.00
_cell.angle_beta   90.00
_cell.angle_gamma   90.00
#
_symmetry.space_group_name_H-M   'P 1'
#
loop_
_entity.id
_entity.type
_entity.pdbx_description
1 polymer ?
#
loop_
_entity_poly.entity_id
_entity_poly.type
_entity_poly.pdbx_seq_one_letter_code
_entity_poly.pdbx_strand_id
1 'polypeptide(L)'
;MAKRLVLLICLIYILFLAISCSKNDVEPKHAESDMAPLFVLSDSTDRKVALADYRGKVVVLDFFATWCEPCRMLAPDMKAFYERFKDKGLAVIAVSIDEGADAEKMVRAYENEYGLTFVTVIDDGQVRKQYDVFSLPTIVIIDRDGKIRSKHLGITSDYTKRLTAEIEPLLK
;
A
#
# COMPACT_ATOMS: atom_id res chain seq x y z
N MET A 1 -31.74 -34.77 -53.98
CA MET A 1 -30.33 -34.45 -53.59
C MET A 1 -30.20 -33.14 -52.85
N ALA A 2 -30.86 -32.06 -53.22
CA ALA A 2 -30.74 -30.75 -52.58
C ALA A 2 -31.10 -30.69 -51.10
N LYS A 3 -32.17 -31.40 -50.62
CA LYS A 3 -32.59 -31.43 -49.22
C LYS A 3 -31.53 -32.03 -48.27
N ARG A 4 -30.78 -33.04 -48.74
CA ARG A 4 -29.72 -33.68 -47.92
C ARG A 4 -28.46 -32.77 -47.80
N LEU A 5 -28.19 -31.97 -48.85
CA LEU A 5 -27.09 -31.04 -48.86
C LEU A 5 -27.34 -29.87 -47.87
N VAL A 6 -28.58 -29.35 -47.84
CA VAL A 6 -28.98 -28.28 -46.92
C VAL A 6 -28.91 -28.75 -45.46
N LEU A 7 -29.36 -29.97 -45.16
CA LEU A 7 -29.26 -30.55 -43.81
C LEU A 7 -27.81 -30.70 -43.34
N LEU A 8 -26.90 -31.12 -44.24
CA LEU A 8 -25.47 -31.24 -43.92
C LEU A 8 -24.83 -29.87 -43.63
N ILE A 9 -25.18 -28.85 -44.42
CA ILE A 9 -24.66 -27.47 -44.20
C ILE A 9 -25.18 -26.91 -42.86
N CYS A 10 -26.48 -27.11 -42.54
CA CYS A 10 -27.02 -26.69 -41.23
C CYS A 10 -26.37 -27.40 -40.07
N LEU A 11 -26.08 -28.69 -40.18
CA LEU A 11 -25.39 -29.47 -39.12
C LEU A 11 -23.95 -28.97 -38.92
N ILE A 12 -23.23 -28.67 -39.99
CA ILE A 12 -21.86 -28.09 -39.91
C ILE A 12 -21.89 -26.71 -39.27
N TYR A 13 -22.89 -25.87 -39.61
CA TYR A 13 -23.04 -24.53 -39.03
C TYR A 13 -23.38 -24.56 -37.53
N ILE A 14 -24.22 -25.49 -37.11
CA ILE A 14 -24.53 -25.71 -35.68
C ILE A 14 -23.31 -26.24 -34.94
N LEU A 15 -22.50 -27.11 -35.54
CA LEU A 15 -21.26 -27.60 -34.95
C LEU A 15 -20.21 -26.49 -34.82
N PHE A 16 -20.16 -25.56 -35.78
CA PHE A 16 -19.25 -24.40 -35.72
C PHE A 16 -19.64 -23.37 -34.67
N LEU A 17 -20.95 -23.19 -34.42
CA LEU A 17 -21.45 -22.32 -33.35
C LEU A 17 -21.22 -22.90 -31.96
N ALA A 18 -21.11 -24.20 -31.79
CA ALA A 18 -20.84 -24.85 -30.51
C ALA A 18 -19.35 -24.74 -30.08
N ILE A 19 -18.44 -24.45 -31.00
CA ILE A 19 -16.98 -24.32 -30.72
C ILE A 19 -16.62 -22.90 -30.33
N SER A 20 -17.52 -21.90 -30.50
CA SER A 20 -17.25 -20.50 -30.21
C SER A 20 -17.59 -20.07 -28.78
N CYS A 21 -17.88 -21.02 -27.86
CA CYS A 21 -17.86 -20.75 -26.42
C CYS A 21 -16.45 -21.01 -25.89
N SER A 22 -15.46 -20.24 -26.37
CA SER A 22 -14.22 -20.06 -25.66
C SER A 22 -14.58 -19.33 -24.36
N LYS A 23 -14.53 -20.06 -23.24
CA LYS A 23 -14.41 -19.45 -21.94
C LYS A 23 -13.25 -18.46 -22.03
N ASN A 24 -13.57 -17.19 -21.95
CA ASN A 24 -12.59 -16.20 -21.54
C ASN A 24 -12.26 -16.57 -20.10
N ASP A 25 -11.31 -17.49 -19.93
CA ASP A 25 -10.51 -17.57 -18.74
C ASP A 25 -9.81 -16.21 -18.70
N VAL A 26 -10.41 -15.27 -17.97
CA VAL A 26 -9.72 -14.08 -17.50
C VAL A 26 -8.67 -14.66 -16.54
N GLU A 27 -7.53 -14.98 -17.13
CA GLU A 27 -6.33 -15.19 -16.36
C GLU A 27 -6.22 -14.00 -15.42
N PRO A 28 -6.15 -14.20 -14.08
CA PRO A 28 -5.90 -13.07 -13.20
C PRO A 28 -4.55 -12.49 -13.62
N LYS A 29 -4.62 -11.36 -14.32
CA LYS A 29 -3.48 -10.57 -14.74
C LYS A 29 -2.68 -10.22 -13.49
N HIS A 30 -1.49 -10.80 -13.43
CA HIS A 30 -0.46 -10.63 -12.41
C HIS A 30 -0.83 -11.10 -10.98
N ALA A 31 -0.34 -12.29 -10.65
CA ALA A 31 0.33 -12.47 -9.38
C ALA A 31 1.61 -11.60 -9.42
N GLU A 32 1.46 -10.27 -9.51
CA GLU A 32 2.45 -9.32 -9.08
C GLU A 32 2.69 -9.69 -7.62
N SER A 33 3.90 -10.00 -7.28
CA SER A 33 4.30 -10.46 -5.96
C SER A 33 3.66 -9.50 -4.95
N ASP A 34 2.76 -9.98 -4.08
CA ASP A 34 2.18 -9.20 -2.96
C ASP A 34 3.26 -8.65 -2.01
N MET A 35 4.52 -8.88 -2.33
CA MET A 35 5.68 -8.43 -1.57
C MET A 35 5.85 -6.94 -1.69
N ALA A 36 5.97 -6.28 -0.55
CA ALA A 36 6.27 -4.86 -0.47
C ALA A 36 7.62 -4.55 -1.14
N PRO A 37 7.68 -3.58 -2.07
CA PRO A 37 8.92 -3.09 -2.64
C PRO A 37 9.90 -2.66 -1.54
N LEU A 38 11.13 -3.18 -1.60
CA LEU A 38 12.15 -2.83 -0.63
C LEU A 38 12.75 -1.46 -0.94
N PHE A 39 13.05 -0.72 0.11
CA PHE A 39 13.72 0.57 0.02
C PHE A 39 14.74 0.77 1.13
N VAL A 40 15.65 1.71 0.91
CA VAL A 40 16.53 2.29 1.92
C VAL A 40 16.47 3.80 1.76
N LEU A 41 15.91 4.49 2.75
CA LEU A 41 15.76 5.94 2.78
C LEU A 41 16.51 6.56 3.96
N SER A 42 16.75 7.86 3.94
CA SER A 42 17.30 8.61 5.09
C SER A 42 16.17 9.15 5.96
N ASP A 43 16.39 9.15 7.26
CA ASP A 43 15.56 9.93 8.19
C ASP A 43 16.01 11.41 8.22
N SER A 44 15.33 12.24 9.01
CA SER A 44 15.64 13.68 9.15
C SER A 44 17.03 13.97 9.76
N THR A 45 17.77 12.93 10.17
CA THR A 45 19.15 13.01 10.70
C THR A 45 20.19 12.34 9.82
N ASP A 46 19.81 11.99 8.56
CA ASP A 46 20.60 11.26 7.55
C ASP A 46 20.94 9.81 7.96
N ARG A 47 20.27 9.24 8.97
CA ARG A 47 20.40 7.83 9.30
C ARG A 47 19.63 7.00 8.30
N LYS A 48 20.26 5.94 7.78
CA LYS A 48 19.60 5.01 6.82
C LYS A 48 18.62 4.09 7.51
N VAL A 49 17.45 3.97 6.91
CA VAL A 49 16.35 3.11 7.35
C VAL A 49 15.99 2.19 6.18
N ALA A 50 16.14 0.89 6.37
CA ALA A 50 15.78 -0.10 5.37
C ALA A 50 14.48 -0.81 5.77
N LEU A 51 13.53 -0.94 4.83
CA LEU A 51 12.29 -1.71 5.10
C LEU A 51 12.60 -3.16 5.48
N ALA A 52 13.68 -3.72 4.93
CA ALA A 52 14.11 -5.09 5.22
C ALA A 52 14.39 -5.35 6.72
N ASP A 53 14.80 -4.32 7.48
CA ASP A 53 15.12 -4.42 8.91
C ASP A 53 13.86 -4.63 9.78
N TYR A 54 12.68 -4.47 9.17
CA TYR A 54 11.39 -4.63 9.84
C TYR A 54 10.73 -5.99 9.58
N ARG A 55 11.43 -6.94 8.98
CA ARG A 55 10.93 -8.33 8.83
C ARG A 55 10.54 -8.91 10.19
N GLY A 56 9.45 -9.66 10.22
CA GLY A 56 8.89 -10.20 11.47
C GLY A 56 8.01 -9.23 12.25
N LYS A 57 7.91 -7.97 11.82
CA LYS A 57 6.96 -6.98 12.34
C LYS A 57 5.83 -6.73 11.36
N VAL A 58 4.67 -6.32 11.87
CA VAL A 58 3.65 -5.68 11.05
C VAL A 58 4.08 -4.24 10.82
N VAL A 59 4.15 -3.80 9.56
CA VAL A 59 4.60 -2.45 9.22
C VAL A 59 3.44 -1.66 8.65
N VAL A 60 3.25 -0.44 9.15
CA VAL A 60 2.40 0.58 8.56
C VAL A 60 3.29 1.62 7.91
N LEU A 61 3.24 1.73 6.57
CA LEU A 61 3.83 2.86 5.85
C LEU A 61 2.78 3.96 5.77
N ASP A 62 3.13 5.15 6.24
CA ASP A 62 2.29 6.35 6.19
C ASP A 62 2.93 7.37 5.24
N PHE A 63 2.45 7.44 4.00
CA PHE A 63 2.91 8.43 3.03
C PHE A 63 2.22 9.76 3.28
N PHE A 64 3.01 10.77 3.59
CA PHE A 64 2.54 12.11 3.96
C PHE A 64 3.40 13.22 3.35
N ALA A 65 2.99 14.46 3.56
CA ALA A 65 3.83 15.64 3.39
C ALA A 65 3.53 16.65 4.50
N THR A 66 4.50 17.48 4.85
CA THR A 66 4.35 18.47 5.92
C THR A 66 3.32 19.55 5.61
N TRP A 67 3.06 19.81 4.34
CA TRP A 67 2.04 20.75 3.84
C TRP A 67 0.66 20.12 3.61
N CYS A 68 0.51 18.80 3.80
CA CYS A 68 -0.73 18.07 3.59
C CYS A 68 -1.64 18.20 4.81
N GLU A 69 -2.70 19.01 4.72
CA GLU A 69 -3.61 19.27 5.85
C GLU A 69 -4.28 18.00 6.38
N PRO A 70 -4.83 17.07 5.56
CA PRO A 70 -5.36 15.81 6.08
C PRO A 70 -4.30 14.96 6.81
N CYS A 71 -3.04 15.00 6.36
CA CYS A 71 -1.94 14.29 7.03
C CYS A 71 -1.64 14.89 8.41
N ARG A 72 -1.68 16.22 8.51
CA ARG A 72 -1.50 16.94 9.79
C ARG A 72 -2.60 16.58 10.79
N MET A 73 -3.83 16.45 10.32
CA MET A 73 -4.96 16.00 11.17
C MET A 73 -4.79 14.55 11.64
N LEU A 74 -4.18 13.69 10.82
CA LEU A 74 -3.95 12.28 11.11
C LEU A 74 -2.79 12.03 12.09
N ALA A 75 -1.77 12.90 12.11
CA ALA A 75 -0.53 12.67 12.84
C ALA A 75 -0.71 12.35 14.35
N PRO A 76 -1.57 13.04 15.11
CA PRO A 76 -1.82 12.69 16.51
C PRO A 76 -2.43 11.30 16.69
N ASP A 77 -3.37 10.92 15.81
CA ASP A 77 -4.04 9.62 15.84
C ASP A 77 -3.06 8.49 15.48
N MET A 78 -2.20 8.72 14.48
CA MET A 78 -1.16 7.76 14.09
C MET A 78 -0.14 7.55 15.23
N LYS A 79 0.24 8.63 15.93
CA LYS A 79 1.08 8.52 17.12
C LYS A 79 0.42 7.66 18.21
N ALA A 80 -0.84 7.97 18.55
CA ALA A 80 -1.58 7.20 19.57
C ALA A 80 -1.73 5.73 19.14
N PHE A 81 -1.98 5.49 17.87
CA PHE A 81 -2.06 4.15 17.28
C PHE A 81 -0.72 3.40 17.42
N TYR A 82 0.40 4.01 17.07
CA TYR A 82 1.72 3.42 17.23
C TYR A 82 2.01 3.10 18.68
N GLU A 83 1.81 4.03 19.61
CA GLU A 83 2.04 3.83 21.05
C GLU A 83 1.23 2.64 21.62
N ARG A 84 0.01 2.43 21.12
CA ARG A 84 -0.85 1.32 21.54
C ARG A 84 -0.33 -0.06 21.12
N PHE A 85 0.37 -0.15 19.99
CA PHE A 85 0.70 -1.43 19.35
C PHE A 85 2.20 -1.71 19.18
N LYS A 86 3.10 -0.74 19.42
CA LYS A 86 4.55 -0.90 19.25
C LYS A 86 5.12 -2.11 19.99
N ASP A 87 4.68 -2.34 21.23
CA ASP A 87 5.16 -3.45 22.06
C ASP A 87 4.54 -4.82 21.65
N LYS A 88 3.58 -4.80 20.72
CA LYS A 88 2.95 -5.99 20.14
C LYS A 88 3.54 -6.40 18.79
N GLY A 89 4.59 -5.71 18.35
CA GLY A 89 5.26 -6.00 17.09
C GLY A 89 4.81 -5.15 15.91
N LEU A 90 4.15 -4.00 16.17
CA LEU A 90 3.89 -2.97 15.16
C LEU A 90 5.12 -2.09 14.96
N ALA A 91 5.43 -1.76 13.72
CA ALA A 91 6.27 -0.64 13.33
C ALA A 91 5.46 0.34 12.48
N VAL A 92 5.71 1.63 12.64
CA VAL A 92 5.22 2.68 11.74
C VAL A 92 6.43 3.35 11.11
N ILE A 93 6.42 3.49 9.79
CA ILE A 93 7.41 4.24 9.03
C ILE A 93 6.63 5.30 8.25
N ALA A 94 6.76 6.56 8.68
CA ALA A 94 6.20 7.67 7.94
C ALA A 94 7.15 8.05 6.79
N VAL A 95 6.64 8.08 5.57
CA VAL A 95 7.41 8.39 4.36
C VAL A 95 6.98 9.77 3.88
N SER A 96 7.82 10.77 4.14
CA SER A 96 7.58 12.13 3.65
C SER A 96 7.88 12.22 2.16
N ILE A 97 6.97 12.82 1.41
CA ILE A 97 7.20 13.17 0.01
C ILE A 97 7.60 14.65 -0.18
N ASP A 98 8.01 15.32 0.91
CA ASP A 98 8.57 16.67 0.80
C ASP A 98 9.86 16.65 -0.02
N GLU A 99 10.03 17.64 -0.88
CA GLU A 99 11.14 17.74 -1.82
C GLU A 99 11.96 19.03 -1.59
N GLY A 100 13.19 19.05 -2.10
CA GLY A 100 14.07 20.21 -2.07
C GLY A 100 14.99 20.25 -0.85
N ALA A 101 15.83 21.29 -0.81
CA ALA A 101 16.92 21.43 0.18
C ALA A 101 16.43 21.58 1.64
N ASP A 102 15.20 22.03 1.84
CA ASP A 102 14.60 22.23 3.17
C ASP A 102 13.79 21.03 3.67
N ALA A 103 13.64 19.95 2.89
CA ALA A 103 12.81 18.81 3.23
C ALA A 103 13.13 18.23 4.63
N GLU A 104 14.42 18.01 4.94
CA GLU A 104 14.86 17.50 6.24
C GLU A 104 14.44 18.43 7.39
N LYS A 105 14.61 19.73 7.21
CA LYS A 105 14.23 20.73 8.21
C LYS A 105 12.71 20.76 8.42
N MET A 106 11.93 20.68 7.34
CA MET A 106 10.47 20.68 7.41
C MET A 106 9.96 19.41 8.10
N VAL A 107 10.50 18.25 7.75
CA VAL A 107 10.16 16.97 8.38
C VAL A 107 10.51 16.97 9.85
N ARG A 108 11.70 17.44 10.24
CA ARG A 108 12.11 17.56 11.65
C ARG A 108 11.21 18.51 12.44
N ALA A 109 10.78 19.62 11.84
CA ALA A 109 9.83 20.53 12.48
C ALA A 109 8.47 19.85 12.71
N TYR A 110 7.99 19.09 11.72
CA TYR A 110 6.76 18.30 11.80
C TYR A 110 6.85 17.21 12.89
N GLU A 111 7.94 16.43 12.94
CA GLU A 111 8.19 15.44 14.00
C GLU A 111 8.09 16.06 15.39
N ASN A 112 8.71 17.21 15.58
CA ASN A 112 8.70 17.95 16.85
C ASN A 112 7.30 18.50 17.19
N GLU A 113 6.59 19.07 16.21
CA GLU A 113 5.25 19.64 16.38
C GLU A 113 4.26 18.60 16.90
N TYR A 114 4.26 17.40 16.29
CA TYR A 114 3.35 16.30 16.67
C TYR A 114 3.95 15.35 17.71
N GLY A 115 5.23 15.53 18.08
CA GLY A 115 5.94 14.67 19.01
C GLY A 115 5.95 13.21 18.55
N LEU A 116 6.25 12.98 17.25
CA LEU A 116 6.24 11.63 16.66
C LEU A 116 7.33 10.78 17.32
N THR A 117 6.99 9.53 17.66
CA THR A 117 7.87 8.57 18.34
C THR A 117 8.21 7.37 17.44
N PHE A 118 7.65 7.33 16.25
CA PHE A 118 7.98 6.35 15.22
C PHE A 118 8.94 6.95 14.17
N VAL A 119 9.47 6.09 13.32
CA VAL A 119 10.45 6.48 12.30
C VAL A 119 9.80 7.29 11.20
N THR A 120 10.42 8.41 10.83
CA THR A 120 10.06 9.21 9.67
C THR A 120 11.24 9.22 8.69
N VAL A 121 10.98 8.97 7.41
CA VAL A 121 11.99 8.98 6.34
C VAL A 121 11.55 9.90 5.22
N ILE A 122 12.51 10.31 4.38
CA ILE A 122 12.26 11.22 3.26
C ILE A 122 12.38 10.42 1.96
N ASP A 123 11.31 10.47 1.14
CA ASP A 123 11.26 9.80 -0.16
C ASP A 123 12.30 10.40 -1.13
N ASP A 124 12.99 9.54 -1.84
CA ASP A 124 13.92 9.92 -2.91
C ASP A 124 13.22 10.13 -4.28
N GLY A 125 11.89 10.12 -4.28
CA GLY A 125 11.04 10.21 -5.46
C GLY A 125 10.79 8.87 -6.16
N GLN A 126 11.36 7.76 -5.67
CA GLN A 126 11.18 6.42 -6.23
C GLN A 126 10.20 5.57 -5.42
N VAL A 127 10.27 5.64 -4.08
CA VAL A 127 9.47 4.78 -3.21
C VAL A 127 7.99 5.08 -3.38
N ARG A 128 7.57 6.35 -3.42
CA ARG A 128 6.17 6.72 -3.70
C ARG A 128 5.67 6.16 -5.04
N LYS A 129 6.54 6.07 -6.07
CA LYS A 129 6.18 5.48 -7.38
C LYS A 129 6.05 3.97 -7.29
N GLN A 130 6.98 3.28 -6.60
CA GLN A 130 6.94 1.83 -6.41
C GLN A 130 5.69 1.39 -5.65
N TYR A 131 5.17 2.23 -4.76
CA TYR A 131 3.95 2.00 -4.00
C TYR A 131 2.70 2.62 -4.64
N ASP A 132 2.78 3.17 -5.87
CA ASP A 132 1.66 3.81 -6.58
C ASP A 132 0.93 4.84 -5.72
N VAL A 133 1.69 5.74 -5.09
CA VAL A 133 1.14 6.80 -4.23
C VAL A 133 0.81 8.03 -5.07
N PHE A 134 -0.48 8.26 -5.31
CA PHE A 134 -1.00 9.36 -6.11
C PHE A 134 -1.78 10.40 -5.30
N SER A 135 -2.05 10.11 -4.02
CA SER A 135 -2.78 11.00 -3.11
C SER A 135 -2.26 10.87 -1.69
N LEU A 136 -2.49 11.89 -0.85
CA LEU A 136 -2.08 11.90 0.54
C LEU A 136 -3.29 12.13 1.47
N PRO A 137 -3.25 11.56 2.66
CA PRO A 137 -2.32 10.48 3.06
C PRO A 137 -2.61 9.17 2.31
N THR A 138 -1.59 8.35 2.13
CA THR A 138 -1.74 6.95 1.69
C THR A 138 -1.10 6.05 2.72
N ILE A 139 -1.85 5.06 3.20
CA ILE A 139 -1.39 4.10 4.19
C ILE A 139 -1.29 2.72 3.56
N VAL A 140 -0.17 2.04 3.76
CA VAL A 140 0.05 0.66 3.32
C VAL A 140 0.33 -0.21 4.53
N ILE A 141 -0.42 -1.30 4.69
CA ILE A 141 -0.21 -2.30 5.74
C ILE A 141 0.59 -3.47 5.15
N ILE A 142 1.68 -3.82 5.80
CA ILE A 142 2.57 -4.91 5.41
C ILE A 142 2.62 -5.91 6.58
N ASP A 143 2.46 -7.19 6.28
CA ASP A 143 2.53 -8.24 7.30
C ASP A 143 3.98 -8.62 7.67
N ARG A 144 4.12 -9.56 8.62
CA ARG A 144 5.41 -10.04 9.14
C ARG A 144 6.30 -10.68 8.06
N ASP A 145 5.69 -11.25 7.01
CA ASP A 145 6.38 -11.85 5.86
C ASP A 145 6.78 -10.81 4.81
N GLY A 146 6.37 -9.53 5.01
CA GLY A 146 6.63 -8.41 4.11
C GLY A 146 5.68 -8.35 2.93
N LYS A 147 4.49 -8.95 3.03
CA LYS A 147 3.45 -8.84 2.01
C LYS A 147 2.53 -7.67 2.29
N ILE A 148 2.15 -6.94 1.26
CA ILE A 148 1.13 -5.91 1.34
C ILE A 148 -0.22 -6.58 1.60
N ARG A 149 -0.90 -6.15 2.66
CA ARG A 149 -2.23 -6.65 3.05
C ARG A 149 -3.34 -5.71 2.66
N SER A 150 -3.08 -4.42 2.72
CA SER A 150 -4.05 -3.40 2.31
C SER A 150 -3.36 -2.07 2.00
N LYS A 151 -4.08 -1.23 1.25
CA LYS A 151 -3.70 0.14 0.93
C LYS A 151 -4.92 1.03 1.06
N HIS A 152 -4.80 2.12 1.80
CA HIS A 152 -5.87 3.08 2.05
C HIS A 152 -5.47 4.46 1.52
N LEU A 153 -6.39 5.12 0.85
CA LEU A 153 -6.21 6.45 0.27
C LEU A 153 -7.06 7.45 1.05
N GLY A 154 -6.46 8.54 1.51
CA GLY A 154 -7.13 9.56 2.30
C GLY A 154 -7.48 9.10 3.71
N ILE A 155 -8.21 9.94 4.44
CA ILE A 155 -8.72 9.65 5.78
C ILE A 155 -10.24 9.59 5.79
N THR A 156 -10.80 8.75 6.66
CA THR A 156 -12.23 8.66 6.97
C THR A 156 -12.43 8.85 8.47
N SER A 157 -13.64 9.21 8.91
CA SER A 157 -13.94 9.40 10.33
C SER A 157 -13.72 8.16 11.21
N ASP A 158 -13.70 6.97 10.61
CA ASP A 158 -13.50 5.68 11.29
C ASP A 158 -12.11 5.07 11.04
N TYR A 159 -11.17 5.90 10.55
CA TYR A 159 -9.84 5.47 10.08
C TYR A 159 -9.09 4.62 11.11
N THR A 160 -8.91 5.11 12.35
CA THR A 160 -8.16 4.39 13.39
C THR A 160 -8.84 3.06 13.75
N LYS A 161 -10.18 2.99 13.73
CA LYS A 161 -10.93 1.77 13.98
C LYS A 161 -10.68 0.73 12.88
N ARG A 162 -10.67 1.16 11.61
CA ARG A 162 -10.40 0.29 10.46
C ARG A 162 -8.98 -0.25 10.51
N LEU A 163 -7.98 0.61 10.70
CA LEU A 163 -6.59 0.17 10.85
C LEU A 163 -6.43 -0.82 12.00
N THR A 164 -7.06 -0.56 13.15
CA THR A 164 -7.02 -1.48 14.29
C THR A 164 -7.56 -2.86 13.92
N ALA A 165 -8.71 -2.93 13.27
CA ALA A 165 -9.33 -4.18 12.87
C ALA A 165 -8.45 -5.00 11.89
N GLU A 166 -7.70 -4.31 11.04
CA GLU A 166 -6.82 -4.95 10.05
C GLU A 166 -5.51 -5.44 10.65
N ILE A 167 -4.90 -4.67 11.57
CA ILE A 167 -3.59 -5.05 12.12
C ILE A 167 -3.67 -6.05 13.28
N GLU A 168 -4.73 -6.01 14.12
CA GLU A 168 -4.83 -6.89 15.27
C GLU A 168 -4.70 -8.40 14.93
N PRO A 169 -5.29 -8.91 13.84
CA PRO A 169 -5.07 -10.30 13.43
C PRO A 169 -3.63 -10.60 13.00
N LEU A 170 -2.91 -9.60 12.46
CA LEU A 170 -1.54 -9.74 11.96
C LEU A 170 -0.49 -9.69 13.10
N LEU A 171 -0.86 -9.15 14.26
CA LEU A 171 0.01 -9.01 15.43
C LEU A 171 0.06 -10.26 16.32
N LYS A 172 -0.79 -11.25 16.05
CA LYS A 172 -0.90 -12.50 16.85
C LYS A 172 0.23 -13.49 16.58
#